data_06d689414c378e66893736f2bda5afd7
#
_entry.id   06d689414c378e66893736f2bda5afd7
#
_cell.length_a   1.000
_cell.length_b   1.000
_cell.length_c   1.000
_cell.angle_alpha   90.00
_cell.angle_beta   90.00
_cell.angle_gamma   90.00
#
_symmetry.space_group_name_H-M   'P 1'
#
loop_
_entity.id
_entity.type
_entity.pdbx_description
1 polymer ?
#
loop_
_entity_poly.entity_id
_entity_poly.type
_entity_poly.pdbx_seq_one_letter_code
_entity_poly.pdbx_strand_id
1 'polypeptide(L)'
;MNDRIDSALGYQKADIVLRNAKYVNVFTNELLDGDIAIKDGYFVGIGDYEGICEIDLKGKTVIPSFIDSHIHLESSIVSPYEFAKAVIPHGTTAVVADPHEIANVIGTDGIDYMLQSTSGLPLDVFIMLPSCVPATPDEENGANLTHHELVPYLREDRVLGLGEVMNAPGVINKDFELLEKITSTLAYGKKIDGHAPGVIGKNLNAYITAGVTSDHECTT
;
A
#
# COMPACT_ATOMS: atom_id res chain seq x y z
N MET A 1 -5.35 -15.18 -21.44
CA MET A 1 -4.05 -14.78 -22.06
C MET A 1 -4.16 -14.68 -23.59
N ASN A 2 -4.70 -15.67 -24.31
CA ASN A 2 -4.82 -15.64 -25.78
C ASN A 2 -5.58 -14.40 -26.28
N ASP A 3 -6.73 -14.08 -25.69
CA ASP A 3 -7.55 -12.93 -26.10
C ASP A 3 -6.83 -11.59 -25.97
N ARG A 4 -5.96 -11.45 -24.94
CA ARG A 4 -5.12 -10.26 -24.80
C ARG A 4 -4.05 -10.15 -25.88
N ILE A 5 -3.46 -11.29 -26.27
CA ILE A 5 -2.48 -11.35 -27.36
C ILE A 5 -3.17 -10.99 -28.68
N ASP A 6 -4.33 -11.56 -28.95
CA ASP A 6 -5.08 -11.29 -30.17
C ASP A 6 -5.55 -9.84 -30.25
N SER A 7 -5.96 -9.24 -29.12
CA SER A 7 -6.27 -7.81 -29.07
C SER A 7 -5.03 -6.95 -29.29
N ALA A 8 -3.89 -7.32 -28.71
CA ALA A 8 -2.62 -6.58 -28.90
C ALA A 8 -2.12 -6.64 -30.35
N LEU A 9 -2.42 -7.73 -31.07
CA LEU A 9 -2.12 -7.88 -32.50
C LEU A 9 -3.18 -7.23 -33.42
N GLY A 10 -4.27 -6.71 -32.85
CA GLY A 10 -5.39 -6.14 -33.61
C GLY A 10 -6.27 -7.18 -34.30
N TYR A 11 -6.17 -8.46 -33.96
CA TYR A 11 -7.00 -9.52 -34.53
C TYR A 11 -8.41 -9.56 -33.94
N GLN A 12 -8.58 -9.00 -32.74
CA GLN A 12 -9.89 -8.78 -32.13
C GLN A 12 -9.94 -7.43 -31.43
N LYS A 13 -11.16 -6.93 -31.23
CA LYS A 13 -11.40 -5.67 -30.55
C LYS A 13 -10.95 -5.72 -29.08
N ALA A 14 -10.33 -4.63 -28.63
CA ALA A 14 -10.10 -4.38 -27.22
C ALA A 14 -11.46 -4.14 -26.50
N ASP A 15 -11.50 -4.32 -25.20
CA ASP A 15 -12.72 -4.00 -24.44
C ASP A 15 -12.98 -2.50 -24.43
N ILE A 16 -11.92 -1.72 -24.22
CA ILE A 16 -11.95 -0.27 -24.18
C ILE A 16 -10.80 0.29 -25.01
N VAL A 17 -11.06 1.34 -25.80
CA VAL A 17 -10.04 2.19 -26.40
C VAL A 17 -10.25 3.62 -25.91
N LEU A 18 -9.22 4.19 -25.29
CA LEU A 18 -9.16 5.59 -24.91
C LEU A 18 -8.58 6.38 -26.09
N ARG A 19 -9.45 7.13 -26.80
CA ARG A 19 -9.11 7.91 -27.98
C ARG A 19 -8.57 9.29 -27.61
N ASN A 20 -7.68 9.80 -28.43
CA ASN A 20 -7.15 11.16 -28.30
C ASN A 20 -6.55 11.42 -26.92
N ALA A 21 -5.84 10.43 -26.37
CA ALA A 21 -5.18 10.54 -25.08
C ALA A 21 -3.79 11.21 -25.22
N LYS A 22 -3.42 11.97 -24.19
CA LYS A 22 -2.01 12.16 -23.84
C LYS A 22 -1.68 11.18 -22.72
N TYR A 23 -0.52 10.57 -22.73
CA TYR A 23 -0.14 9.64 -21.67
C TYR A 23 1.29 9.87 -21.20
N VAL A 24 1.52 9.66 -19.91
CA VAL A 24 2.87 9.71 -19.35
C VAL A 24 3.52 8.34 -19.55
N ASN A 25 4.58 8.31 -20.35
CA ASN A 25 5.44 7.14 -20.44
C ASN A 25 6.38 7.12 -19.22
N VAL A 26 6.04 6.32 -18.23
CA VAL A 26 6.79 6.24 -16.96
C VAL A 26 8.20 5.64 -17.09
N PHE A 27 8.50 4.99 -18.22
CA PHE A 27 9.83 4.43 -18.47
C PHE A 27 10.80 5.47 -19.04
N THR A 28 10.29 6.46 -19.78
CA THR A 28 11.12 7.48 -20.46
C THR A 28 10.90 8.89 -19.91
N ASN A 29 9.93 9.08 -18.99
CA ASN A 29 9.49 10.37 -18.47
C ASN A 29 9.01 11.34 -19.56
N GLU A 30 8.40 10.82 -20.62
CA GLU A 30 7.88 11.62 -21.73
C GLU A 30 6.37 11.70 -21.68
N LEU A 31 5.83 12.82 -22.13
CA LEU A 31 4.41 12.98 -22.42
C LEU A 31 4.19 12.76 -23.91
N LEU A 32 3.45 11.71 -24.25
CA LEU A 32 3.21 11.27 -25.62
C LEU A 32 1.72 11.32 -25.94
N ASP A 33 1.41 11.43 -27.25
CA ASP A 33 0.03 11.33 -27.75
C ASP A 33 -0.21 9.91 -28.30
N GLY A 34 -1.41 9.37 -28.08
CA GLY A 34 -1.78 8.07 -28.64
C GLY A 34 -3.09 7.53 -28.06
N ASP A 35 -3.72 6.64 -28.81
CA ASP A 35 -4.87 5.90 -28.33
C ASP A 35 -4.41 4.70 -27.50
N ILE A 36 -5.11 4.39 -26.41
CA ILE A 36 -4.72 3.35 -25.47
C ILE A 36 -5.76 2.23 -25.51
N ALA A 37 -5.32 1.01 -25.84
CA ALA A 37 -6.17 -0.18 -25.88
C ALA A 37 -6.06 -0.99 -24.56
N ILE A 38 -7.23 -1.40 -24.04
CA ILE A 38 -7.36 -2.15 -22.78
C ILE A 38 -8.19 -3.41 -23.05
N LYS A 39 -7.67 -4.56 -22.60
CA LYS A 39 -8.33 -5.86 -22.65
C LYS A 39 -8.20 -6.60 -21.32
N ASP A 40 -9.30 -7.10 -20.78
CA ASP A 40 -9.34 -7.81 -19.48
C ASP A 40 -8.67 -7.02 -18.34
N GLY A 41 -8.81 -5.69 -18.33
CA GLY A 41 -8.17 -4.80 -17.33
C GLY A 41 -6.68 -4.55 -17.54
N TYR A 42 -6.08 -5.00 -18.66
CA TYR A 42 -4.68 -4.77 -18.97
C TYR A 42 -4.51 -3.83 -20.16
N PHE A 43 -3.50 -2.98 -20.10
CA PHE A 43 -3.02 -2.26 -21.27
C PHE A 43 -2.43 -3.25 -22.27
N VAL A 44 -2.98 -3.31 -23.48
CA VAL A 44 -2.53 -4.26 -24.51
C VAL A 44 -1.79 -3.57 -25.65
N GLY A 45 -1.93 -2.25 -25.78
CA GLY A 45 -1.18 -1.51 -26.78
C GLY A 45 -1.52 -0.03 -26.80
N ILE A 46 -0.66 0.73 -27.48
CA ILE A 46 -0.83 2.15 -27.80
C ILE A 46 -0.75 2.28 -29.31
N GLY A 47 -1.73 2.95 -29.92
CA GLY A 47 -1.82 3.13 -31.36
C GLY A 47 -3.22 2.92 -31.92
N ASP A 48 -3.30 2.46 -33.17
CA ASP A 48 -4.57 2.28 -33.86
C ASP A 48 -5.18 0.90 -33.54
N TYR A 49 -6.16 0.90 -32.64
CA TYR A 49 -6.93 -0.27 -32.21
C TYR A 49 -8.42 -0.03 -32.34
N GLU A 50 -9.21 -1.08 -32.57
CA GLU A 50 -10.66 -1.04 -32.45
C GLU A 50 -11.11 -1.45 -31.04
N GLY A 51 -12.06 -0.71 -30.46
CA GLY A 51 -12.65 -1.01 -29.15
C GLY A 51 -14.10 -1.47 -29.24
N ILE A 52 -14.55 -2.29 -28.28
CA ILE A 52 -15.96 -2.55 -28.05
C ILE A 52 -16.60 -1.27 -27.49
N CYS A 53 -15.91 -0.61 -26.57
CA CYS A 53 -16.22 0.71 -26.04
C CYS A 53 -15.08 1.68 -26.41
N GLU A 54 -15.41 2.83 -26.95
CA GLU A 54 -14.45 3.88 -27.29
C GLU A 54 -14.79 5.15 -26.51
N ILE A 55 -13.80 5.72 -25.84
CA ILE A 55 -13.94 6.90 -24.99
C ILE A 55 -13.00 7.98 -25.52
N ASP A 56 -13.57 9.06 -26.04
CA ASP A 56 -12.78 10.22 -26.49
C ASP A 56 -12.35 11.06 -25.28
N LEU A 57 -11.05 11.05 -24.99
CA LEU A 57 -10.46 11.81 -23.88
C LEU A 57 -10.24 13.29 -24.21
N LYS A 58 -10.40 13.71 -25.48
CA LYS A 58 -10.28 15.10 -25.90
C LYS A 58 -8.97 15.75 -25.46
N GLY A 59 -7.89 15.01 -25.55
CA GLY A 59 -6.54 15.47 -25.17
C GLY A 59 -6.26 15.48 -23.66
N LYS A 60 -7.11 14.84 -22.84
CA LYS A 60 -6.80 14.64 -21.41
C LYS A 60 -5.60 13.74 -21.23
N THR A 61 -4.85 13.99 -20.16
CA THR A 61 -3.66 13.21 -19.82
C THR A 61 -4.01 11.98 -19.00
N VAL A 62 -3.54 10.83 -19.43
CA VAL A 62 -3.60 9.56 -18.71
C VAL A 62 -2.29 9.38 -17.95
N ILE A 63 -2.38 9.14 -16.67
CA ILE A 63 -1.26 8.88 -15.76
C ILE A 63 -1.53 7.60 -14.98
N PRO A 64 -0.52 6.95 -14.39
CA PRO A 64 -0.74 5.95 -13.35
C PRO A 64 -1.56 6.53 -12.21
N SER A 65 -2.41 5.71 -11.60
CA SER A 65 -3.16 6.12 -10.43
C SER A 65 -2.25 6.40 -9.24
N PHE A 66 -2.75 7.13 -8.26
CA PHE A 66 -2.01 7.41 -7.03
C PHE A 66 -2.07 6.23 -6.06
N ILE A 67 -0.96 6.05 -5.36
CA ILE A 67 -0.83 5.13 -4.23
C ILE A 67 -0.55 5.98 -2.99
N ASP A 68 -1.42 5.88 -1.99
CA ASP A 68 -1.13 6.42 -0.67
C ASP A 68 -0.29 5.39 0.09
N SER A 69 0.96 5.72 0.34
CA SER A 69 1.93 4.77 0.91
C SER A 69 1.86 4.63 2.42
N HIS A 70 1.06 5.46 3.10
CA HIS A 70 0.87 5.37 4.55
C HIS A 70 -0.42 6.05 4.98
N ILE A 71 -1.34 5.29 5.58
CA ILE A 71 -2.61 5.81 6.10
C ILE A 71 -3.14 4.96 7.25
N HIS A 72 -3.89 5.61 8.15
CA HIS A 72 -4.74 4.95 9.15
C HIS A 72 -6.19 5.06 8.69
N LEU A 73 -6.74 3.96 8.15
CA LEU A 73 -8.12 3.95 7.65
C LEU A 73 -9.13 4.25 8.75
N GLU A 74 -8.89 3.76 9.95
CA GLU A 74 -9.71 4.00 11.14
C GLU A 74 -9.79 5.47 11.52
N SER A 75 -8.71 6.24 11.34
CA SER A 75 -8.68 7.69 11.57
C SER A 75 -9.55 8.49 10.61
N SER A 76 -9.94 7.90 9.48
CA SER A 76 -10.85 8.55 8.53
C SER A 76 -12.30 8.67 9.07
N ILE A 77 -12.62 7.95 10.15
CA ILE A 77 -13.94 7.92 10.81
C ILE A 77 -15.07 7.44 9.87
N VAL A 78 -14.71 6.75 8.79
CA VAL A 78 -15.67 6.10 7.88
C VAL A 78 -15.29 4.63 7.69
N SER A 79 -16.24 3.81 7.22
CA SER A 79 -15.91 2.43 6.89
C SER A 79 -14.96 2.36 5.69
N PRO A 80 -14.15 1.28 5.54
CA PRO A 80 -13.27 1.10 4.38
C PRO A 80 -14.01 1.20 3.03
N TYR A 81 -15.27 0.77 2.96
CA TYR A 81 -16.10 0.91 1.77
C TYR A 81 -16.40 2.38 1.43
N GLU A 82 -16.81 3.18 2.40
CA GLU A 82 -17.08 4.61 2.18
C GLU A 82 -15.77 5.39 1.92
N PHE A 83 -14.67 4.99 2.55
CA PHE A 83 -13.35 5.53 2.24
C PHE A 83 -12.98 5.29 0.77
N ALA A 84 -13.12 4.06 0.28
CA ALA A 84 -12.85 3.73 -1.13
C ALA A 84 -13.69 4.59 -2.09
N LYS A 85 -14.98 4.78 -1.79
CA LYS A 85 -15.86 5.66 -2.59
C LYS A 85 -15.40 7.12 -2.59
N ALA A 86 -14.81 7.56 -1.51
CA ALA A 86 -14.32 8.93 -1.40
C ALA A 86 -13.03 9.16 -2.20
N VAL A 87 -12.07 8.22 -2.16
CA VAL A 87 -10.72 8.47 -2.72
C VAL A 87 -10.56 8.08 -4.19
N ILE A 88 -11.24 7.03 -4.65
CA ILE A 88 -11.13 6.54 -6.03
C ILE A 88 -11.48 7.61 -7.08
N PRO A 89 -12.55 8.42 -6.92
CA PRO A 89 -12.85 9.48 -7.89
C PRO A 89 -11.78 10.56 -7.98
N HIS A 90 -10.88 10.64 -7.00
CA HIS A 90 -9.75 11.57 -6.99
C HIS A 90 -8.43 10.95 -7.48
N GLY A 91 -8.48 9.68 -7.91
CA GLY A 91 -7.36 8.99 -8.56
C GLY A 91 -6.51 8.11 -7.66
N THR A 92 -6.82 7.98 -6.37
CA THR A 92 -6.15 7.02 -5.48
C THR A 92 -6.80 5.65 -5.62
N THR A 93 -6.04 4.65 -6.08
CA THR A 93 -6.54 3.29 -6.31
C THR A 93 -5.86 2.24 -5.46
N ALA A 94 -4.81 2.61 -4.73
CA ALA A 94 -4.15 1.75 -3.77
C ALA A 94 -3.76 2.54 -2.52
N VAL A 95 -3.80 1.88 -1.37
CA VAL A 95 -3.33 2.44 -0.10
C VAL A 95 -2.57 1.38 0.69
N VAL A 96 -1.61 1.84 1.50
CA VAL A 96 -0.91 1.01 2.50
C VAL A 96 -1.37 1.47 3.88
N ALA A 97 -2.17 0.67 4.53
CA ALA A 97 -2.77 0.98 5.82
C ALA A 97 -2.01 0.34 6.98
N ASP A 98 -1.76 1.12 8.02
CA ASP A 98 -1.28 0.62 9.32
C ASP A 98 -2.43 0.71 10.34
N PRO A 99 -3.09 -0.40 10.68
CA PRO A 99 -4.26 -0.43 11.55
C PRO A 99 -3.90 -0.47 13.04
N HIS A 100 -2.87 0.25 13.48
CA HIS A 100 -2.43 0.17 14.87
C HIS A 100 -3.42 0.78 15.85
N GLU A 101 -4.22 1.76 15.44
CA GLU A 101 -5.22 2.39 16.32
C GLU A 101 -6.33 1.41 16.69
N ILE A 102 -6.91 0.73 15.72
CA ILE A 102 -7.93 -0.30 16.01
C ILE A 102 -7.30 -1.51 16.71
N ALA A 103 -6.08 -1.89 16.33
CA ALA A 103 -5.36 -2.98 16.98
C ALA A 103 -5.01 -2.66 18.43
N ASN A 104 -4.76 -1.40 18.79
CA ASN A 104 -4.55 -0.97 20.17
C ASN A 104 -5.80 -1.14 21.05
N VAL A 105 -6.99 -1.18 20.45
CA VAL A 105 -8.26 -1.36 21.14
C VAL A 105 -8.65 -2.84 21.26
N ILE A 106 -8.58 -3.59 20.15
CA ILE A 106 -9.11 -4.96 20.05
C ILE A 106 -8.11 -6.00 19.54
N GLY A 107 -6.82 -5.66 19.49
CA GLY A 107 -5.76 -6.61 19.14
C GLY A 107 -5.85 -7.13 17.71
N THR A 108 -5.61 -8.42 17.54
CA THR A 108 -5.66 -9.11 16.26
C THR A 108 -7.02 -9.05 15.58
N ASP A 109 -8.12 -8.95 16.34
CA ASP A 109 -9.46 -8.79 15.77
C ASP A 109 -9.57 -7.50 14.94
N GLY A 110 -8.80 -6.45 15.29
CA GLY A 110 -8.68 -5.23 14.50
C GLY A 110 -7.98 -5.44 13.16
N ILE A 111 -6.91 -6.24 13.15
CA ILE A 111 -6.20 -6.62 11.92
C ILE A 111 -7.12 -7.47 11.03
N ASP A 112 -7.79 -8.45 11.61
CA ASP A 112 -8.75 -9.30 10.89
C ASP A 112 -9.89 -8.48 10.29
N TYR A 113 -10.44 -7.54 11.06
CA TYR A 113 -11.47 -6.62 10.55
C TYR A 113 -10.98 -5.84 9.33
N MET A 114 -9.79 -5.27 9.39
CA MET A 114 -9.23 -4.51 8.27
C MET A 114 -8.99 -5.39 7.04
N LEU A 115 -8.42 -6.58 7.22
CA LEU A 115 -8.23 -7.52 6.12
C LEU A 115 -9.55 -7.97 5.48
N GLN A 116 -10.60 -8.22 6.28
CA GLN A 116 -11.89 -8.68 5.78
C GLN A 116 -12.70 -7.55 5.14
N SER A 117 -12.82 -6.40 5.81
CA SER A 117 -13.65 -5.27 5.35
C SER A 117 -13.10 -4.57 4.12
N THR A 118 -11.81 -4.73 3.84
CA THR A 118 -11.17 -4.20 2.63
C THR A 118 -11.10 -5.21 1.49
N SER A 119 -11.52 -6.46 1.70
CA SER A 119 -11.51 -7.48 0.67
C SER A 119 -12.58 -7.21 -0.40
N GLY A 120 -12.19 -7.29 -1.67
CA GLY A 120 -13.10 -7.11 -2.81
C GLY A 120 -13.57 -5.67 -3.06
N LEU A 121 -12.97 -4.69 -2.40
CA LEU A 121 -13.16 -3.28 -2.74
C LEU A 121 -12.52 -2.97 -4.10
N PRO A 122 -12.99 -1.96 -4.83
CA PRO A 122 -12.31 -1.46 -6.02
C PRO A 122 -11.03 -0.67 -5.71
N LEU A 123 -10.66 -0.55 -4.43
CA LEU A 123 -9.44 0.03 -3.90
C LEU A 123 -8.53 -1.11 -3.43
N ASP A 124 -7.30 -1.16 -3.92
CA ASP A 124 -6.30 -2.09 -3.40
C ASP A 124 -5.83 -1.61 -2.02
N VAL A 125 -6.09 -2.41 -1.00
CA VAL A 125 -5.66 -2.10 0.38
C VAL A 125 -4.63 -3.12 0.83
N PHE A 126 -3.42 -2.64 1.03
CA PHE A 126 -2.32 -3.38 1.65
C PHE A 126 -2.22 -3.03 3.12
N ILE A 127 -1.70 -3.94 3.93
CA ILE A 127 -1.61 -3.77 5.39
C ILE A 127 -0.15 -3.83 5.81
N MET A 128 0.24 -2.89 6.66
CA MET A 128 1.43 -3.00 7.50
C MET A 128 0.98 -3.48 8.88
N LEU A 129 1.63 -4.50 9.43
CA LEU A 129 1.30 -4.99 10.77
C LEU A 129 1.78 -3.99 11.83
N PRO A 130 0.98 -3.69 12.85
CA PRO A 130 1.39 -2.78 13.91
C PRO A 130 2.63 -3.27 14.67
N SER A 131 3.69 -2.47 14.68
CA SER A 131 4.92 -2.79 15.39
C SER A 131 4.80 -2.61 16.90
N CYS A 132 4.09 -1.56 17.31
CA CYS A 132 4.03 -1.06 18.66
C CYS A 132 2.57 -0.95 19.12
N VAL A 133 2.05 -2.02 19.73
CA VAL A 133 0.74 -2.05 20.39
C VAL A 133 0.92 -2.68 21.75
N PRO A 134 0.90 -1.86 22.82
CA PRO A 134 0.85 -0.38 22.83
C PRO A 134 2.14 0.25 22.27
N ALA A 135 2.11 1.56 22.00
CA ALA A 135 3.27 2.30 21.51
C ALA A 135 4.39 2.34 22.56
N THR A 136 4.03 2.49 23.83
CA THR A 136 4.93 2.41 24.98
C THR A 136 4.32 1.56 26.11
N PRO A 137 5.16 0.97 27.01
CA PRO A 137 4.66 0.19 28.14
C PRO A 137 3.81 0.98 29.16
N ASP A 138 3.89 2.31 29.09
CA ASP A 138 3.21 3.21 30.04
C ASP A 138 1.82 3.64 29.56
N GLU A 139 1.42 3.24 28.36
CA GLU A 139 0.12 3.57 27.81
C GLU A 139 -0.99 2.61 28.27
N GLU A 140 -2.19 3.18 28.48
CA GLU A 140 -3.40 2.38 28.61
C GLU A 140 -3.85 1.88 27.26
N ASN A 141 -4.09 0.58 27.14
CA ASN A 141 -4.44 -0.09 25.91
C ASN A 141 -5.44 -1.23 26.13
N GLY A 142 -6.18 -1.56 25.08
CA GLY A 142 -7.12 -2.70 25.09
C GLY A 142 -6.45 -4.03 24.76
N ALA A 143 -5.26 -4.01 24.11
CA ALA A 143 -4.55 -5.20 23.71
C ALA A 143 -3.03 -5.00 23.70
N ASN A 144 -2.29 -6.11 23.84
CA ASN A 144 -0.85 -6.16 23.61
C ASN A 144 -0.60 -7.13 22.45
N LEU A 145 0.10 -6.70 21.44
CA LEU A 145 0.49 -7.55 20.31
C LEU A 145 1.93 -8.02 20.46
N THR A 146 2.10 -9.32 20.57
CA THR A 146 3.41 -9.99 20.59
C THR A 146 3.81 -10.39 19.17
N HIS A 147 5.10 -10.71 18.97
CA HIS A 147 5.56 -11.26 17.70
C HIS A 147 4.86 -12.57 17.33
N HIS A 148 4.53 -13.42 18.30
CA HIS A 148 3.80 -14.67 18.07
C HIS A 148 2.42 -14.46 17.46
N GLU A 149 1.73 -13.38 17.82
CA GLU A 149 0.42 -13.04 17.30
C GLU A 149 0.50 -12.44 15.89
N LEU A 150 1.59 -11.76 15.56
CA LEU A 150 1.77 -11.13 14.25
C LEU A 150 2.32 -12.09 13.17
N VAL A 151 3.17 -13.06 13.55
CA VAL A 151 3.81 -13.99 12.61
C VAL A 151 2.83 -14.69 11.66
N PRO A 152 1.63 -15.17 12.08
CA PRO A 152 0.67 -15.78 11.16
C PRO A 152 0.27 -14.87 10.00
N TYR A 153 0.12 -13.57 10.25
CA TYR A 153 -0.28 -12.58 9.25
C TYR A 153 0.81 -12.29 8.21
N LEU A 154 2.07 -12.56 8.51
CA LEU A 154 3.17 -12.38 7.55
C LEU A 154 3.06 -13.30 6.32
N ARG A 155 2.14 -14.27 6.33
CA ARG A 155 1.84 -15.13 5.18
C ARG A 155 0.78 -14.57 4.25
N GLU A 156 0.05 -13.55 4.70
CA GLU A 156 -0.99 -12.92 3.91
C GLU A 156 -0.38 -12.09 2.78
N ASP A 157 -0.86 -12.27 1.55
CA ASP A 157 -0.33 -11.58 0.37
C ASP A 157 -0.48 -10.06 0.46
N ARG A 158 -1.57 -9.59 1.06
CA ARG A 158 -1.83 -8.15 1.24
C ARG A 158 -1.08 -7.53 2.41
N VAL A 159 -0.42 -8.30 3.25
CA VAL A 159 0.45 -7.79 4.31
C VAL A 159 1.83 -7.53 3.73
N LEU A 160 2.26 -6.27 3.67
CA LEU A 160 3.55 -5.88 3.08
C LEU A 160 4.71 -5.95 4.09
N GLY A 161 4.42 -5.78 5.38
CA GLY A 161 5.46 -5.75 6.40
C GLY A 161 5.00 -5.33 7.77
N LEU A 162 5.95 -4.82 8.54
CA LEU A 162 5.77 -4.23 9.86
C LEU A 162 5.77 -2.70 9.71
N GLY A 163 4.74 -2.05 10.20
CA GLY A 163 4.55 -0.60 10.08
C GLY A 163 4.90 0.16 11.34
N GLU A 164 5.13 1.42 11.13
CA GLU A 164 5.39 2.44 12.14
C GLU A 164 6.21 1.97 13.34
N VAL A 165 7.50 1.66 13.12
CA VAL A 165 8.38 1.33 14.25
C VAL A 165 8.61 2.61 15.07
N MET A 166 7.55 3.04 15.78
CA MET A 166 7.53 4.30 16.52
C MET A 166 8.33 4.25 17.83
N ASN A 167 8.57 3.06 18.38
CA ASN A 167 9.41 2.89 19.56
C ASN A 167 10.89 2.82 19.20
N ALA A 168 11.46 3.92 18.66
CA ALA A 168 12.88 4.02 18.37
C ALA A 168 13.77 3.79 19.61
N PRO A 169 13.42 4.26 20.83
CA PRO A 169 14.14 3.88 22.04
C PRO A 169 14.18 2.38 22.29
N GLY A 170 13.08 1.67 22.03
CA GLY A 170 13.02 0.21 22.15
C GLY A 170 14.02 -0.48 21.21
N VAL A 171 14.11 -0.04 19.95
CA VAL A 171 15.12 -0.55 19.01
C VAL A 171 16.53 -0.30 19.54
N ILE A 172 16.85 0.92 19.98
CA ILE A 172 18.17 1.31 20.47
C ILE A 172 18.55 0.54 21.73
N ASN A 173 17.59 0.35 22.62
CA ASN A 173 17.78 -0.40 23.88
C ASN A 173 17.63 -1.93 23.72
N LYS A 174 17.39 -2.41 22.50
CA LYS A 174 17.26 -3.82 22.14
C LYS A 174 16.11 -4.51 22.87
N ASP A 175 14.93 -3.88 22.86
CA ASP A 175 13.70 -4.49 23.35
C ASP A 175 13.47 -5.82 22.63
N PHE A 176 13.29 -6.87 23.41
CA PHE A 176 13.22 -8.23 22.88
C PHE A 176 12.01 -8.42 21.94
N GLU A 177 10.82 -8.03 22.40
CA GLU A 177 9.60 -8.23 21.61
C GLU A 177 9.60 -7.44 20.32
N LEU A 178 10.07 -6.19 20.36
CA LEU A 178 10.18 -5.36 19.17
C LEU A 178 11.18 -5.92 18.16
N LEU A 179 12.35 -6.38 18.63
CA LEU A 179 13.36 -6.98 17.76
C LEU A 179 12.89 -8.32 17.18
N GLU A 180 12.13 -9.13 17.91
CA GLU A 180 11.55 -10.37 17.38
C GLU A 180 10.49 -10.09 16.30
N LYS A 181 9.66 -9.04 16.45
CA LYS A 181 8.75 -8.59 15.38
C LYS A 181 9.50 -8.20 14.11
N ILE A 182 10.54 -7.39 14.26
CA ILE A 182 11.40 -6.94 13.14
C ILE A 182 12.08 -8.16 12.48
N THR A 183 12.73 -9.02 13.27
CA THR A 183 13.47 -10.18 12.78
C THR A 183 12.54 -11.17 12.06
N SER A 184 11.37 -11.44 12.64
CA SER A 184 10.36 -12.30 12.03
C SER A 184 9.88 -11.73 10.69
N THR A 185 9.59 -10.43 10.63
CA THR A 185 9.15 -9.76 9.40
C THR A 185 10.21 -9.87 8.30
N LEU A 186 11.48 -9.61 8.63
CA LEU A 186 12.60 -9.74 7.69
C LEU A 186 12.80 -11.18 7.22
N ALA A 187 12.59 -12.19 8.10
CA ALA A 187 12.70 -13.60 7.74
C ALA A 187 11.64 -14.02 6.70
N TYR A 188 10.48 -13.35 6.66
CA TYR A 188 9.46 -13.51 5.62
C TYR A 188 9.75 -12.69 4.36
N GLY A 189 10.86 -11.96 4.29
CA GLY A 189 11.24 -11.11 3.15
C GLY A 189 10.38 -9.85 3.01
N LYS A 190 9.69 -9.46 4.08
CA LYS A 190 8.78 -8.31 4.09
C LYS A 190 9.49 -7.05 4.58
N LYS A 191 8.83 -5.89 4.43
CA LYS A 191 9.41 -4.57 4.69
C LYS A 191 9.19 -4.13 6.13
N ILE A 192 10.05 -3.20 6.58
CA ILE A 192 9.90 -2.51 7.86
C ILE A 192 9.80 -1.02 7.56
N ASP A 193 8.69 -0.41 7.94
CA ASP A 193 8.50 1.02 7.87
C ASP A 193 8.73 1.67 9.24
N GLY A 194 9.27 2.87 9.24
CA GLY A 194 9.68 3.60 10.41
C GLY A 194 8.79 4.80 10.73
N HIS A 195 8.90 5.23 11.98
CA HIS A 195 8.35 6.46 12.49
C HIS A 195 9.30 6.99 13.57
N ALA A 196 10.28 7.79 13.16
CA ALA A 196 11.38 8.18 14.04
C ALA A 196 11.67 9.70 13.98
N PRO A 197 10.67 10.57 14.22
CA PRO A 197 10.88 12.01 14.20
C PRO A 197 11.95 12.43 15.20
N GLY A 198 12.92 13.22 14.74
CA GLY A 198 14.02 13.72 15.58
C GLY A 198 15.09 12.70 15.96
N VAL A 199 15.05 11.47 15.48
CA VAL A 199 16.11 10.48 15.67
C VAL A 199 17.25 10.78 14.69
N ILE A 200 18.46 11.05 15.22
CA ILE A 200 19.64 11.48 14.45
C ILE A 200 20.91 10.75 14.87
N GLY A 201 21.95 10.85 14.05
CA GLY A 201 23.30 10.41 14.36
C GLY A 201 23.40 8.90 14.61
N LYS A 202 24.07 8.47 15.67
CA LYS A 202 24.27 7.06 16.00
C LYS A 202 22.96 6.33 16.31
N ASN A 203 21.98 7.04 16.87
CA ASN A 203 20.68 6.46 17.16
C ASN A 203 19.93 6.14 15.86
N LEU A 204 19.97 7.03 14.87
CA LEU A 204 19.41 6.75 13.53
C LEU A 204 20.13 5.58 12.86
N ASN A 205 21.47 5.53 12.95
CA ASN A 205 22.23 4.42 12.40
C ASN A 205 21.82 3.08 13.05
N ALA A 206 21.62 3.04 14.37
CA ALA A 206 21.15 1.86 15.08
C ALA A 206 19.73 1.45 14.62
N TYR A 207 18.84 2.40 14.46
CA TYR A 207 17.47 2.21 14.00
C TYR A 207 17.43 1.61 12.58
N ILE A 208 18.18 2.19 11.64
CA ILE A 208 18.32 1.66 10.27
C ILE A 208 18.98 0.28 10.28
N THR A 209 19.99 0.08 11.10
CA THR A 209 20.71 -1.23 11.21
C THR A 209 19.79 -2.35 11.68
N ALA A 210 18.74 -2.04 12.44
CA ALA A 210 17.74 -3.03 12.85
C ALA A 210 16.88 -3.55 11.68
N GLY A 211 16.91 -2.89 10.51
CA GLY A 211 16.19 -3.32 9.31
C GLY A 211 15.10 -2.37 8.84
N VAL A 212 14.94 -1.20 9.49
CA VAL A 212 14.01 -0.16 9.03
C VAL A 212 14.52 0.42 7.72
N THR A 213 13.70 0.40 6.67
CA THR A 213 14.10 0.77 5.30
C THR A 213 13.39 2.01 4.75
N SER A 214 12.34 2.44 5.38
CA SER A 214 11.59 3.67 5.07
C SER A 214 11.16 4.36 6.35
N ASP A 215 10.85 5.64 6.25
CA ASP A 215 10.33 6.45 7.36
C ASP A 215 9.47 7.55 6.74
N HIS A 216 8.22 7.68 7.18
CA HIS A 216 7.27 8.67 6.64
C HIS A 216 7.24 9.97 7.46
N GLU A 217 7.92 10.04 8.62
CA GLU A 217 7.98 11.20 9.52
C GLU A 217 9.36 11.86 9.55
N CYS A 218 10.18 11.68 8.53
CA CYS A 218 11.46 12.35 8.41
C CYS A 218 11.30 13.88 8.36
N THR A 219 11.91 14.57 9.28
CA THR A 219 11.85 16.04 9.34
C THR A 219 13.01 16.76 8.65
N THR A 220 14.11 16.08 8.36
CA THR A 220 15.28 16.58 7.59
C THR A 220 16.19 15.45 7.19
#